data_9435443cf3e12ffc000573232ed6b940
#
_entry.id   9435443cf3e12ffc000573232ed6b940
#
_cell.length_a   1.000
_cell.length_b   1.000
_cell.length_c   1.000
_cell.angle_alpha   90.00
_cell.angle_beta   90.00
_cell.angle_gamma   90.00
#
_symmetry.space_group_name_H-M   'P 1'
#
loop_
_entity.id
_entity.type
_entity.pdbx_description
1 polymer ?
#
loop_
_entity_poly.entity_id
_entity_poly.type
_entity_poly.pdbx_seq_one_letter_code
_entity_poly.pdbx_strand_id
1 'polypeptide(L)'
;GLGADLIFPRLLFPVTISKNYFKYDIPKTKISLEGDYLNRSQLYSITSGSATFGYLWNANKYVTHELNPISIQYTKLGSTTDEFNQILEDNPFLQNSFEQQFIAGLTYSFYYSEMASRRTHQFYLNTNLDVAGNTVSLFGQEGDNGKDEFLGLEYAQYAKLDIDVRYHFNFGKEQKIATRFFAGYGLPYGNSEVLP
;
A
#
# COMPACT_ATOMS: atom_id res chain seq x y z
N GLY A 1 -11.59 -14.50 -0.39
CA GLY A 1 -10.55 -14.11 0.57
C GLY A 1 -10.99 -14.14 2.02
N LEU A 2 -10.03 -14.21 2.90
CA LEU A 2 -10.22 -14.11 4.35
C LEU A 2 -9.31 -13.00 4.85
N GLY A 3 -9.83 -12.14 5.74
CA GLY A 3 -9.06 -11.08 6.36
C GLY A 3 -9.39 -10.96 7.86
N ALA A 4 -8.41 -10.51 8.63
CA ALA A 4 -8.54 -10.24 10.05
C ALA A 4 -7.80 -8.94 10.40
N ASP A 5 -8.51 -8.03 11.06
CA ASP A 5 -7.96 -6.79 11.59
C ASP A 5 -8.01 -6.82 13.12
N LEU A 6 -6.88 -6.52 13.75
CA LEU A 6 -6.76 -6.37 15.18
C LEU A 6 -6.32 -4.94 15.50
N ILE A 7 -7.16 -4.20 16.21
CA ILE A 7 -6.91 -2.80 16.55
C ILE A 7 -6.77 -2.67 18.07
N PHE A 8 -5.60 -2.26 18.52
CA PHE A 8 -5.34 -1.92 19.91
C PHE A 8 -5.52 -0.42 20.13
N PRO A 9 -6.36 0.01 21.09
CA PRO A 9 -6.56 1.43 21.39
C PRO A 9 -5.39 2.01 22.21
N ARG A 10 -4.18 1.67 21.82
CA ARG A 10 -2.93 2.15 22.43
C ARG A 10 -1.76 1.95 21.47
N LEU A 11 -0.71 2.72 21.68
CA LEU A 11 0.54 2.55 20.96
C LEU A 11 1.32 1.35 21.53
N LEU A 12 1.51 0.31 20.72
CA LEU A 12 2.41 -0.80 21.00
C LEU A 12 3.75 -0.52 20.32
N PHE A 13 4.61 0.23 20.99
CA PHE A 13 5.92 0.61 20.46
C PHE A 13 7.03 0.13 21.43
N PRO A 14 8.17 -0.35 20.92
CA PRO A 14 9.24 -0.90 21.75
C PRO A 14 9.90 0.14 22.67
N VAL A 15 9.71 1.43 22.37
CA VAL A 15 10.24 2.55 23.17
C VAL A 15 9.09 3.40 23.70
N THR A 16 9.17 3.84 24.93
CA THR A 16 8.15 4.71 25.53
C THR A 16 8.18 6.09 24.87
N ILE A 17 7.16 6.41 24.08
CA ILE A 17 6.98 7.74 23.49
C ILE A 17 6.22 8.62 24.47
N SER A 18 6.71 9.84 24.68
CA SER A 18 6.04 10.80 25.58
C SER A 18 4.61 11.08 25.12
N LYS A 19 3.65 10.99 26.04
CA LYS A 19 2.23 11.30 25.79
C LYS A 19 1.99 12.72 25.25
N ASN A 20 2.96 13.61 25.39
CA ASN A 20 2.89 14.99 24.89
C ASN A 20 2.86 15.09 23.36
N TYR A 21 3.30 14.06 22.64
CA TYR A 21 3.22 14.03 21.17
C TYR A 21 1.80 13.75 20.66
N PHE A 22 0.97 13.07 21.45
CA PHE A 22 -0.38 12.65 21.06
C PHE A 22 -1.44 13.35 21.92
N LYS A 23 -1.47 14.68 21.85
CA LYS A 23 -2.37 15.50 22.71
C LYS A 23 -3.84 15.42 22.33
N TYR A 24 -4.14 15.12 21.06
CA TYR A 24 -5.51 15.18 20.53
C TYR A 24 -6.21 13.82 20.60
N ASP A 25 -5.51 12.75 20.30
CA ASP A 25 -6.07 11.41 20.24
C ASP A 25 -5.06 10.37 20.72
N ILE A 26 -5.54 9.25 21.23
CA ILE A 26 -4.70 8.12 21.60
C ILE A 26 -4.32 7.36 20.32
N PRO A 27 -3.03 7.22 20.01
CA PRO A 27 -2.62 6.46 18.85
C PRO A 27 -3.03 4.99 18.99
N LYS A 28 -3.49 4.43 17.88
CA LYS A 28 -3.91 3.03 17.77
C LYS A 28 -2.82 2.24 17.07
N THR A 29 -2.66 1.00 17.48
CA THR A 29 -1.86 0.02 16.74
C THR A 29 -2.79 -0.89 15.97
N LYS A 30 -2.55 -1.06 14.68
CA LYS A 30 -3.30 -1.93 13.78
C LYS A 30 -2.42 -3.07 13.30
N ILE A 31 -2.94 -4.29 13.37
CA ILE A 31 -2.36 -5.47 12.74
C ILE A 31 -3.41 -6.01 11.79
N SER A 32 -3.08 -6.12 10.51
CA SER A 32 -3.97 -6.65 9.48
C SER A 32 -3.30 -7.85 8.83
N LEU A 33 -4.09 -8.91 8.64
CA LEU A 33 -3.70 -10.11 7.91
C LEU A 33 -4.80 -10.40 6.89
N GLU A 34 -4.42 -10.61 5.64
CA GLU A 34 -5.34 -10.97 4.57
C GLU A 34 -4.75 -12.11 3.75
N GLY A 35 -5.62 -12.97 3.27
CA GLY A 35 -5.25 -14.06 2.37
C GLY A 35 -6.32 -14.28 1.32
N ASP A 36 -5.91 -14.44 0.09
CA ASP A 36 -6.79 -14.63 -1.05
C ASP A 36 -6.32 -15.78 -1.93
N TYR A 37 -7.26 -16.54 -2.42
CA TYR A 37 -7.03 -17.56 -3.43
C TYR A 37 -8.05 -17.38 -4.57
N LEU A 38 -7.55 -17.05 -5.73
CA LEU A 38 -8.32 -16.93 -6.95
C LEU A 38 -8.01 -18.13 -7.85
N ASN A 39 -9.04 -18.86 -8.25
CA ASN A 39 -8.91 -19.90 -9.26
C ASN A 39 -9.85 -19.56 -10.44
N ARG A 40 -9.27 -19.22 -11.56
CA ARG A 40 -9.98 -19.12 -12.83
C ARG A 40 -9.90 -20.47 -13.54
N SER A 41 -10.98 -21.22 -13.44
CA SER A 41 -11.10 -22.53 -14.08
C SER A 41 -10.61 -22.50 -15.52
N GLN A 42 -9.70 -23.42 -15.87
CA GLN A 42 -9.11 -23.58 -17.20
C GLN A 42 -8.11 -22.48 -17.65
N LEU A 43 -7.67 -21.60 -16.77
CA LEU A 43 -6.68 -20.58 -17.11
C LEU A 43 -5.52 -20.55 -16.09
N TYR A 44 -5.78 -20.07 -14.88
CA TYR A 44 -4.73 -19.89 -13.85
C TYR A 44 -5.28 -19.87 -12.43
N SER A 45 -4.40 -20.03 -11.47
CA SER A 45 -4.67 -19.74 -10.06
C SER A 45 -3.69 -18.71 -9.50
N ILE A 46 -4.14 -17.88 -8.56
CA ILE A 46 -3.32 -16.93 -7.83
C ILE A 46 -3.55 -17.12 -6.34
N THR A 47 -2.47 -17.18 -5.60
CA THR A 47 -2.47 -17.09 -4.14
C THR A 47 -1.84 -15.76 -3.74
N SER A 48 -2.56 -14.96 -2.98
CA SER A 48 -2.03 -13.72 -2.42
C SER A 48 -2.23 -13.66 -0.92
N GLY A 49 -1.35 -12.94 -0.26
CA GLY A 49 -1.42 -12.70 1.17
C GLY A 49 -0.83 -11.34 1.50
N SER A 50 -1.37 -10.68 2.51
CA SER A 50 -0.80 -9.46 3.05
C SER A 50 -0.74 -9.49 4.56
N ALA A 51 0.29 -8.84 5.11
CA ALA A 51 0.46 -8.63 6.53
C ALA A 51 0.92 -7.19 6.77
N THR A 52 0.19 -6.46 7.61
CA THR A 52 0.52 -5.08 7.92
C THR A 52 0.54 -4.88 9.44
N PHE A 53 1.59 -4.22 9.91
CA PHE A 53 1.70 -3.72 11.27
C PHE A 53 1.89 -2.21 11.22
N GLY A 54 1.01 -1.46 11.87
CA GLY A 54 1.04 -0.01 11.74
C GLY A 54 0.41 0.75 12.89
N TYR A 55 0.51 2.07 12.79
CA TYR A 55 0.04 3.05 13.74
C TYR A 55 -0.87 4.06 13.08
N LEU A 56 -1.99 4.36 13.72
CA LEU A 56 -2.96 5.33 13.29
C LEU A 56 -3.20 6.34 14.40
N TRP A 57 -3.08 7.64 14.11
CA TRP A 57 -3.39 8.69 15.09
C TRP A 57 -3.94 9.94 14.43
N ASN A 58 -4.76 10.68 15.15
CA ASN A 58 -5.25 11.98 14.76
C ASN A 58 -4.42 13.07 15.44
N ALA A 59 -3.77 13.94 14.68
CA ALA A 59 -3.06 15.09 15.23
C ALA A 59 -4.03 16.22 15.63
N ASN A 60 -5.17 16.31 14.95
CA ASN A 60 -6.30 17.17 15.25
C ASN A 60 -7.55 16.65 14.51
N LYS A 61 -8.67 17.39 14.60
CA LYS A 61 -9.94 16.99 13.97
C LYS A 61 -9.91 16.90 12.43
N TYR A 62 -8.88 17.43 11.78
CA TYR A 62 -8.73 17.44 10.33
C TYR A 62 -7.59 16.56 9.84
N VAL A 63 -6.62 16.26 10.70
CA VAL A 63 -5.36 15.61 10.32
C VAL A 63 -5.27 14.22 10.93
N THR A 64 -5.11 13.24 10.06
CA THR A 64 -4.86 11.84 10.42
C THR A 64 -3.55 11.37 9.80
N HIS A 65 -2.80 10.60 10.54
CA HIS A 65 -1.59 9.94 10.08
C HIS A 65 -1.75 8.43 10.20
N GLU A 66 -1.27 7.73 9.20
CA GLU A 66 -1.12 6.27 9.23
C GLU A 66 0.31 5.93 8.84
N LEU A 67 1.01 5.23 9.71
CA LEU A 67 2.38 4.76 9.47
C LEU A 67 2.40 3.25 9.64
N ASN A 68 2.72 2.54 8.58
CA ASN A 68 2.90 1.09 8.60
C ASN A 68 4.39 0.78 8.39
N PRO A 69 5.19 0.66 9.45
CA PRO A 69 6.61 0.32 9.35
C PRO A 69 6.85 -1.08 8.80
N ILE A 70 5.85 -1.94 8.85
CA ILE A 70 5.87 -3.27 8.25
C ILE A 70 4.61 -3.43 7.40
N SER A 71 4.82 -3.53 6.09
CA SER A 71 3.80 -3.86 5.10
C SER A 71 4.38 -4.92 4.19
N ILE A 72 3.79 -6.10 4.20
CA ILE A 72 4.24 -7.26 3.42
C ILE A 72 3.11 -7.67 2.51
N GLN A 73 3.41 -7.84 1.23
CA GLN A 73 2.51 -8.38 0.22
C GLN A 73 3.22 -9.52 -0.51
N TYR A 74 2.53 -10.62 -0.65
CA TYR A 74 2.99 -11.81 -1.31
C TYR A 74 1.97 -12.20 -2.37
N THR A 75 2.41 -12.32 -3.61
CA THR A 75 1.57 -12.79 -4.70
C THR A 75 2.31 -13.85 -5.49
N LYS A 76 1.68 -15.01 -5.61
CA LYS A 76 2.23 -16.14 -6.36
C LYS A 76 1.22 -16.66 -7.36
N LEU A 77 1.65 -16.74 -8.63
CA LEU A 77 0.95 -17.45 -9.68
C LEU A 77 1.11 -18.96 -9.41
N GLY A 78 -0.02 -19.66 -9.35
CA GLY A 78 -0.05 -21.10 -9.12
C GLY A 78 -0.06 -21.89 -10.43
N SER A 79 -1.00 -22.84 -10.55
CA SER A 79 -1.15 -23.62 -11.79
C SER A 79 -1.61 -22.72 -12.94
N THR A 80 -0.95 -22.85 -14.08
CA THR A 80 -1.32 -22.24 -15.36
C THR A 80 -1.60 -23.33 -16.39
N THR A 81 -2.42 -23.04 -17.39
CA THR A 81 -2.63 -23.91 -18.54
C THR A 81 -1.72 -23.50 -19.70
N ASP A 82 -1.50 -24.42 -20.63
CA ASP A 82 -0.68 -24.14 -21.84
C ASP A 82 -1.27 -22.99 -22.66
N GLU A 83 -2.61 -22.93 -22.75
CA GLU A 83 -3.32 -21.83 -23.44
C GLU A 83 -3.05 -20.46 -22.77
N PHE A 84 -3.07 -20.41 -21.43
CA PHE A 84 -2.77 -19.19 -20.71
C PHE A 84 -1.29 -18.78 -20.85
N ASN A 85 -0.37 -19.74 -20.83
CA ASN A 85 1.05 -19.46 -21.04
C ASN A 85 1.32 -18.88 -22.43
N GLN A 86 0.67 -19.39 -23.50
CA GLN A 86 0.75 -18.80 -24.82
C GLN A 86 0.22 -17.36 -24.86
N ILE A 87 -0.88 -17.08 -24.17
CA ILE A 87 -1.43 -15.71 -24.08
C ILE A 87 -0.41 -14.77 -23.40
N LEU A 88 0.31 -15.22 -22.39
CA LEU A 88 1.36 -14.43 -21.73
C LEU A 88 2.56 -14.19 -22.65
N GLU A 89 3.02 -15.20 -23.38
CA GLU A 89 4.13 -15.08 -24.34
C GLU A 89 3.80 -14.11 -25.48
N ASP A 90 2.57 -14.14 -25.98
CA ASP A 90 2.11 -13.24 -27.03
C ASP A 90 1.89 -11.79 -26.57
N ASN A 91 1.80 -11.57 -25.24
CA ASN A 91 1.48 -10.28 -24.64
C ASN A 91 2.42 -9.94 -23.47
N PRO A 92 3.63 -9.42 -23.74
CA PRO A 92 4.62 -9.09 -22.69
C PRO A 92 4.08 -8.13 -21.61
N PHE A 93 3.20 -7.20 -22.00
CA PHE A 93 2.57 -6.30 -21.03
C PHE A 93 1.67 -7.04 -20.05
N LEU A 94 0.95 -8.06 -20.52
CA LEU A 94 0.12 -8.91 -19.68
C LEU A 94 0.98 -9.80 -18.77
N GLN A 95 2.10 -10.30 -19.27
CA GLN A 95 3.05 -11.09 -18.52
C GLN A 95 3.54 -10.34 -17.27
N ASN A 96 3.96 -9.08 -17.42
CA ASN A 96 4.39 -8.23 -16.30
C ASN A 96 3.29 -8.04 -15.23
N SER A 97 2.00 -8.08 -15.64
CA SER A 97 0.87 -7.96 -14.71
C SER A 97 0.63 -9.22 -13.87
N PHE A 98 1.23 -10.34 -14.26
CA PHE A 98 1.15 -11.63 -13.55
C PHE A 98 2.49 -12.05 -12.91
N GLU A 99 3.47 -11.16 -12.89
CA GLU A 99 4.72 -11.44 -12.20
C GLU A 99 4.49 -11.77 -10.73
N GLN A 100 5.17 -12.82 -10.30
CA GLN A 100 5.18 -13.21 -8.91
C GLN A 100 6.05 -12.22 -8.15
N GLN A 101 5.52 -11.66 -7.07
CA GLN A 101 6.22 -10.60 -6.36
C GLN A 101 6.12 -10.76 -4.86
N PHE A 102 7.23 -10.48 -4.20
CA PHE A 102 7.31 -10.24 -2.78
C PHE A 102 7.60 -8.76 -2.55
N ILE A 103 6.67 -8.06 -1.90
CA ILE A 103 6.80 -6.64 -1.57
C ILE A 103 6.83 -6.53 -0.06
N ALA A 104 7.90 -6.00 0.50
CA ALA A 104 7.99 -5.72 1.92
C ALA A 104 8.63 -4.35 2.13
N GLY A 105 7.94 -3.48 2.86
CA GLY A 105 8.37 -2.10 2.99
C GLY A 105 7.65 -1.35 4.09
N LEU A 106 7.76 -0.04 4.00
CA LEU A 106 7.12 0.94 4.86
C LEU A 106 6.15 1.77 4.04
N THR A 107 4.93 1.96 4.56
CA THR A 107 3.98 2.90 3.99
C THR A 107 3.64 4.00 5.00
N TYR A 108 3.49 5.22 4.51
CA TYR A 108 3.05 6.35 5.31
C TYR A 108 1.98 7.13 4.56
N SER A 109 0.86 7.39 5.22
CA SER A 109 -0.24 8.17 4.69
C SER A 109 -0.54 9.36 5.59
N PHE A 110 -0.64 10.52 4.96
CA PHE A 110 -1.08 11.76 5.59
C PHE A 110 -2.42 12.17 5.01
N TYR A 111 -3.39 12.40 5.89
CA TYR A 111 -4.72 12.87 5.52
C TYR A 111 -5.02 14.19 6.18
N TYR A 112 -5.44 15.17 5.38
CA TYR A 112 -6.10 16.38 5.84
C TYR A 112 -7.48 16.45 5.21
N SER A 113 -8.54 16.64 6.01
CA SER A 113 -9.90 16.66 5.49
C SER A 113 -10.78 17.64 6.23
N GLU A 114 -11.32 18.61 5.50
CA GLU A 114 -12.40 19.51 5.94
C GLU A 114 -13.78 19.08 5.41
N MET A 115 -13.87 17.94 4.71
CA MET A 115 -15.08 17.53 3.99
C MET A 115 -16.30 17.32 4.89
N ALA A 116 -16.10 17.02 6.17
CA ALA A 116 -17.20 16.93 7.17
C ALA A 116 -17.62 18.29 7.72
N SER A 117 -16.92 19.39 7.39
CA SER A 117 -17.27 20.73 7.83
C SER A 117 -18.42 21.30 6.98
N ARG A 118 -19.16 22.27 7.55
CA ARG A 118 -20.20 23.01 6.80
C ARG A 118 -19.65 24.32 6.18
N ARG A 119 -18.35 24.35 5.85
CA ARG A 119 -17.71 25.54 5.30
C ARG A 119 -18.04 25.70 3.82
N THR A 120 -18.05 26.93 3.35
CA THR A 120 -18.19 27.25 1.93
C THR A 120 -17.02 26.67 1.13
N HIS A 121 -15.80 26.76 1.68
CA HIS A 121 -14.58 26.20 1.12
C HIS A 121 -14.13 25.01 1.93
N GLN A 122 -13.92 23.88 1.29
CA GLN A 122 -13.48 22.63 1.92
C GLN A 122 -12.31 22.05 1.17
N PHE A 123 -11.25 21.72 1.89
CA PHE A 123 -10.05 21.09 1.36
C PHE A 123 -9.91 19.65 1.84
N TYR A 124 -9.38 18.84 0.96
CA TYR A 124 -8.89 17.51 1.24
C TYR A 124 -7.51 17.34 0.63
N LEU A 125 -6.58 16.81 1.38
CA LEU A 125 -5.26 16.41 0.93
C LEU A 125 -4.99 15.00 1.46
N ASN A 126 -4.63 14.09 0.57
CA ASN A 126 -4.04 12.82 0.92
C ASN A 126 -2.67 12.70 0.25
N THR A 127 -1.68 12.30 1.00
CA THR A 127 -0.33 12.04 0.49
C THR A 127 0.10 10.66 1.00
N ASN A 128 0.52 9.79 0.08
CA ASN A 128 1.00 8.45 0.41
C ASN A 128 2.45 8.32 -0.04
N LEU A 129 3.29 7.86 0.87
CA LEU A 129 4.67 7.44 0.61
C LEU A 129 4.74 5.93 0.81
N ASP A 130 5.29 5.25 -0.18
CA ASP A 130 5.52 3.80 -0.14
C ASP A 130 6.96 3.53 -0.54
N VAL A 131 7.71 2.84 0.33
CA VAL A 131 9.11 2.49 0.12
C VAL A 131 9.29 1.01 0.43
N ALA A 132 9.64 0.23 -0.57
CA ALA A 132 9.75 -1.22 -0.48
C ALA A 132 11.15 -1.74 -0.82
N GLY A 133 11.45 -2.94 -0.31
CA GLY A 133 12.60 -3.76 -0.66
C GLY A 133 13.90 -3.47 0.08
N ASN A 134 14.06 -2.31 0.72
CA ASN A 134 15.33 -1.93 1.36
C ASN A 134 15.72 -2.84 2.54
N THR A 135 14.76 -3.28 3.33
CA THR A 135 15.03 -4.18 4.46
C THR A 135 15.26 -5.60 3.97
N VAL A 136 14.49 -6.01 2.97
CA VAL A 136 14.58 -7.37 2.39
C VAL A 136 15.89 -7.57 1.67
N SER A 137 16.43 -6.54 1.00
CA SER A 137 17.71 -6.63 0.29
C SER A 137 18.91 -7.00 1.19
N LEU A 138 18.78 -6.81 2.52
CA LEU A 138 19.81 -7.24 3.48
C LEU A 138 19.82 -8.76 3.69
N PHE A 139 18.76 -9.46 3.29
CA PHE A 139 18.56 -10.90 3.50
C PHE A 139 18.30 -11.65 2.19
N GLY A 140 18.24 -10.94 1.07
CA GLY A 140 18.07 -11.51 -0.27
C GLY A 140 19.26 -12.40 -0.65
N GLN A 141 18.98 -13.39 -1.49
CA GLN A 141 19.97 -14.28 -2.07
C GLN A 141 19.88 -14.16 -3.60
N GLU A 142 20.99 -14.24 -4.28
CA GLU A 142 21.04 -14.18 -5.75
C GLU A 142 20.25 -15.37 -6.33
N GLY A 143 19.22 -15.08 -7.12
CA GLY A 143 18.40 -16.06 -7.81
C GLY A 143 19.00 -16.47 -9.17
N ASP A 144 18.40 -17.48 -9.79
CA ASP A 144 18.88 -18.06 -11.06
C ASP A 144 18.82 -17.05 -12.23
N ASN A 145 17.98 -16.02 -12.13
CA ASN A 145 17.79 -15.01 -13.18
C ASN A 145 18.67 -13.76 -13.02
N GLY A 146 19.61 -13.76 -12.07
CA GLY A 146 20.46 -12.61 -11.76
C GLY A 146 19.75 -11.49 -11.01
N LYS A 147 18.54 -11.73 -10.52
CA LYS A 147 17.82 -10.90 -9.56
C LYS A 147 17.84 -11.55 -8.18
N ASP A 148 17.82 -10.72 -7.16
CA ASP A 148 17.81 -11.24 -5.80
C ASP A 148 16.41 -11.74 -5.41
N GLU A 149 16.36 -12.85 -4.69
CA GLU A 149 15.16 -13.49 -4.21
C GLU A 149 15.08 -13.50 -2.68
N PHE A 150 13.87 -13.45 -2.16
CA PHE A 150 13.55 -13.70 -0.77
C PHE A 150 12.37 -14.66 -0.67
N LEU A 151 12.52 -15.73 0.10
CA LEU A 151 11.56 -16.84 0.21
C LEU A 151 11.18 -17.48 -1.14
N GLY A 152 12.14 -17.51 -2.08
CA GLY A 152 11.95 -18.10 -3.41
C GLY A 152 11.11 -17.26 -4.36
N LEU A 153 11.00 -15.96 -4.10
CA LEU A 153 10.39 -14.98 -5.00
C LEU A 153 11.29 -13.76 -5.15
N GLU A 154 11.31 -13.20 -6.35
CA GLU A 154 11.89 -11.90 -6.59
C GLU A 154 11.17 -10.84 -5.73
N TYR A 155 11.93 -9.97 -5.08
CA TYR A 155 11.34 -8.90 -4.30
C TYR A 155 11.43 -7.56 -5.02
N ALA A 156 10.39 -6.74 -4.84
CA ALA A 156 10.34 -5.42 -5.44
C ALA A 156 11.10 -4.39 -4.60
N GLN A 157 11.86 -3.51 -5.30
CA GLN A 157 12.52 -2.34 -4.71
C GLN A 157 12.05 -1.06 -5.40
N TYR A 158 11.37 -0.20 -4.69
CA TYR A 158 10.87 1.07 -5.21
C TYR A 158 10.61 2.09 -4.12
N ALA A 159 10.49 3.36 -4.55
CA ALA A 159 9.91 4.43 -3.76
C ALA A 159 8.80 5.09 -4.58
N LYS A 160 7.61 5.27 -3.98
CA LYS A 160 6.44 5.85 -4.63
C LYS A 160 5.82 6.93 -3.75
N LEU A 161 5.45 8.03 -4.37
CA LEU A 161 4.75 9.15 -3.73
C LEU A 161 3.51 9.50 -4.53
N ASP A 162 2.36 9.52 -3.86
CA ASP A 162 1.08 9.95 -4.42
C ASP A 162 0.52 11.15 -3.66
N ILE A 163 -0.10 12.07 -4.39
CA ILE A 163 -0.78 13.25 -3.85
C ILE A 163 -2.17 13.36 -4.47
N ASP A 164 -3.21 13.42 -3.64
CA ASP A 164 -4.62 13.63 -4.02
C ASP A 164 -5.13 14.90 -3.32
N VAL A 165 -5.33 15.95 -4.07
CA VAL A 165 -5.86 17.23 -3.59
C VAL A 165 -7.28 17.38 -4.11
N ARG A 166 -8.23 17.64 -3.21
CA ARG A 166 -9.62 17.94 -3.57
C ARG A 166 -10.04 19.25 -2.95
N TYR A 167 -10.75 20.04 -3.75
CA TYR A 167 -11.33 21.30 -3.30
C TYR A 167 -12.80 21.33 -3.66
N HIS A 168 -13.62 21.68 -2.66
CA HIS A 168 -15.05 21.86 -2.84
C HIS A 168 -15.43 23.31 -2.51
N PHE A 169 -16.16 23.91 -3.41
CA PHE A 169 -16.78 25.21 -3.23
C PHE A 169 -18.29 25.06 -3.18
N ASN A 170 -18.87 25.27 -1.99
CA ASN A 170 -20.32 25.19 -1.74
C ASN A 170 -20.89 26.62 -1.83
N PHE A 171 -21.62 26.95 -2.89
CA PHE A 171 -22.16 28.29 -3.13
C PHE A 171 -23.68 28.38 -3.03
N GLY A 172 -24.35 27.28 -2.71
CA GLY A 172 -25.78 27.23 -2.52
C GLY A 172 -26.19 26.04 -1.62
N LYS A 173 -27.48 25.93 -1.32
CA LYS A 173 -27.99 24.86 -0.45
C LYS A 173 -27.75 23.45 -1.02
N GLU A 174 -27.77 23.34 -2.36
CA GLU A 174 -27.63 22.08 -3.09
C GLU A 174 -26.63 22.20 -4.28
N GLN A 175 -25.84 23.28 -4.29
CA GLN A 175 -24.92 23.59 -5.39
C GLN A 175 -23.47 23.56 -4.89
N LYS A 176 -22.65 22.76 -5.56
CA LYS A 176 -21.24 22.56 -5.24
C LYS A 176 -20.40 22.41 -6.49
N ILE A 177 -19.26 23.06 -6.53
CA ILE A 177 -18.18 22.77 -7.46
C ILE A 177 -17.18 21.89 -6.73
N ALA A 178 -16.84 20.75 -7.31
CA ALA A 178 -15.83 19.85 -6.81
C ALA A 178 -14.72 19.68 -7.84
N THR A 179 -13.49 19.93 -7.41
CA THR A 179 -12.28 19.74 -8.23
C THR A 179 -11.37 18.72 -7.56
N ARG A 180 -10.62 17.98 -8.37
CA ARG A 180 -9.63 17.02 -7.91
C ARG A 180 -8.37 17.15 -8.77
N PHE A 181 -7.24 17.17 -8.09
CA PHE A 181 -5.93 17.01 -8.69
C PHE A 181 -5.27 15.77 -8.08
N PHE A 182 -4.84 14.86 -8.92
CA PHE A 182 -4.11 13.68 -8.51
C PHE A 182 -2.80 13.59 -9.30
N ALA A 183 -1.71 13.36 -8.58
CA ALA A 183 -0.40 13.11 -9.17
C ALA A 183 0.32 12.04 -8.37
N GLY A 184 1.04 11.19 -9.06
CA GLY A 184 1.88 10.17 -8.46
C GLY A 184 3.19 10.03 -9.22
N TYR A 185 4.24 9.70 -8.50
CA TYR A 185 5.53 9.38 -9.06
C TYR A 185 6.12 8.18 -8.35
N GLY A 186 6.62 7.24 -9.12
CA GLY A 186 7.30 6.06 -8.63
C GLY A 186 8.66 5.90 -9.28
N LEU A 187 9.62 5.47 -8.49
CA LEU A 187 11.00 5.21 -8.88
C LEU A 187 11.37 3.77 -8.51
N PRO A 188 11.42 2.84 -9.48
CA PRO A 188 12.01 1.54 -9.25
C PRO A 188 13.53 1.67 -9.16
N TYR A 189 14.18 0.83 -8.38
CA TYR A 189 15.63 0.76 -8.24
C TYR A 189 16.08 -0.63 -7.77
N GLY A 190 17.41 -0.85 -7.76
CA GLY A 190 18.00 -2.09 -7.27
C GLY A 190 17.49 -3.31 -8.02
N ASN A 191 16.71 -4.15 -7.33
CA ASN A 191 16.19 -5.40 -7.88
C ASN A 191 15.00 -5.23 -8.84
N SER A 192 14.42 -4.03 -8.96
CA SER A 192 13.25 -3.76 -9.79
C SER A 192 13.58 -2.83 -10.96
N GLU A 193 13.11 -3.19 -12.14
CA GLU A 193 13.17 -2.36 -13.36
C GLU A 193 11.86 -1.59 -13.58
N VAL A 194 10.74 -2.13 -13.10
CA VAL A 194 9.40 -1.56 -13.21
C VAL A 194 8.73 -1.47 -11.84
N LEU A 195 7.70 -0.65 -11.73
CA LEU A 195 6.86 -0.58 -10.52
C LEU A 195 5.88 -1.75 -10.52
N PRO A 196 5.66 -2.39 -9.37
CA PRO A 196 4.65 -3.42 -9.19
C PRO A 196 3.22 -2.86 -9.24
#